data_29628d681f68be93981f9ef989ec3cf7
#
_entry.id   29628d681f68be93981f9ef989ec3cf7
#
_cell.length_a   1.000
_cell.length_b   1.000
_cell.length_c   1.000
_cell.angle_alpha   90.00
_cell.angle_beta   90.00
_cell.angle_gamma   90.00
#
_symmetry.space_group_name_H-M   'P 1'
#
loop_
_entity.id
_entity.type
_entity.pdbx_description
1 polymer ?
#
loop_
_entity_poly.entity_id
_entity_poly.type
_entity_poly.pdbx_seq_one_letter_code
_entity_poly.pdbx_strand_id
1 'polypeptide(L)'
;MNELLHLAPNVWPRNTTRDEVGVVCIAGIPLTQLAQEYGTPLFVIDEDDFRSRCRETAAAFGSGANVHYAAKAFLCSEVARWISEEGLCLDVCTGGELAVALHASFPPERITLHGNNKSVSELTAAVKAGVGHIVVDSMTEIERLDAIAGEAGIVQDVLVRLTVGVEAHTHEFISTAHEDQKFGLSVASGAAMAAVRRVFATDHLRLVGLHSHIGSQIFDVDGFELAAHRVIGLLRDVVGEFGPEKTAQIATVDLGGGLGISYLPSDDPPPIAELAAKLGTIVSDESTAVGLPTPKLVVEPGRAIAGPGTITLYEVGTVKDVDVSATAHRRYVSVDGGMSDNIRTALYGAQYDVRLVSRVSDAPPVPARLVGKHCESGDIIGRDTWVPDDIRPGDLVAVAATGAYCYSLSSRYNMVGRPAVVAVHAGNARLVLRRETVDDLLSLEVR
;
A
#
# COMPACT_ATOMS: atom_id res chain seq x y z
N MET A 1 10.99 2.92 -33.21
CA MET A 1 10.89 3.95 -32.12
C MET A 1 11.75 3.43 -31.00
N ASN A 2 12.61 4.23 -30.40
CA ASN A 2 13.46 3.74 -29.27
C ASN A 2 12.57 3.41 -28.08
N GLU A 3 12.48 2.13 -27.70
CA GLU A 3 11.62 1.64 -26.62
C GLU A 3 11.93 2.32 -25.27
N LEU A 4 13.17 2.78 -25.07
CA LEU A 4 13.57 3.50 -23.86
C LEU A 4 12.93 4.90 -23.74
N LEU A 5 12.40 5.46 -24.82
CA LEU A 5 11.68 6.74 -24.80
C LEU A 5 10.19 6.58 -24.45
N HIS A 6 9.66 5.36 -24.56
CA HIS A 6 8.26 5.08 -24.27
C HIS A 6 8.03 5.00 -22.76
N LEU A 7 7.09 5.81 -22.28
CA LEU A 7 6.62 5.78 -20.90
C LEU A 7 5.26 5.07 -20.91
N ALA A 8 5.24 3.82 -20.46
CA ALA A 8 4.05 2.97 -20.53
C ALA A 8 2.91 3.54 -19.64
N PRO A 9 1.72 3.86 -20.18
CA PRO A 9 0.66 4.52 -19.43
C PRO A 9 0.09 3.69 -18.26
N ASN A 10 0.27 2.36 -18.29
CA ASN A 10 -0.14 1.47 -17.21
C ASN A 10 0.83 1.48 -16.02
N VAL A 11 2.05 2.05 -16.18
CA VAL A 11 3.11 2.06 -15.15
C VAL A 11 3.41 3.48 -14.66
N TRP A 12 3.41 4.46 -15.57
CA TRP A 12 3.75 5.85 -15.26
C TRP A 12 2.53 6.65 -14.78
N PRO A 13 2.72 7.69 -13.95
CA PRO A 13 1.63 8.58 -13.55
C PRO A 13 0.86 9.12 -14.77
N ARG A 14 -0.44 9.29 -14.63
CA ARG A 14 -1.36 9.65 -15.75
C ARG A 14 -1.02 10.96 -16.42
N ASN A 15 -0.49 11.94 -15.66
CA ASN A 15 -0.13 13.25 -16.18
C ASN A 15 1.37 13.35 -16.56
N THR A 16 1.96 12.21 -16.96
CA THR A 16 3.34 12.15 -17.44
C THR A 16 3.40 12.47 -18.94
N THR A 17 4.27 13.40 -19.31
CA THR A 17 4.53 13.81 -20.70
C THR A 17 6.01 13.99 -20.93
N ARG A 18 6.43 14.21 -22.18
CA ARG A 18 7.75 14.76 -22.52
C ARG A 18 7.56 16.13 -23.17
N ASP A 19 8.43 17.07 -22.79
CA ASP A 19 8.48 18.39 -23.44
C ASP A 19 9.17 18.33 -24.83
N GLU A 20 9.28 19.49 -25.48
CA GLU A 20 9.84 19.62 -26.84
C GLU A 20 11.32 19.24 -26.91
N VAL A 21 12.06 19.31 -25.82
CA VAL A 21 13.48 18.93 -25.73
C VAL A 21 13.66 17.51 -25.15
N GLY A 22 12.56 16.83 -24.84
CA GLY A 22 12.51 15.43 -24.43
C GLY A 22 12.70 15.17 -22.95
N VAL A 23 12.64 16.21 -22.11
CA VAL A 23 12.61 16.07 -20.66
C VAL A 23 11.23 15.55 -20.24
N VAL A 24 11.21 14.60 -19.28
CA VAL A 24 9.95 14.09 -18.73
C VAL A 24 9.37 15.12 -17.76
N CYS A 25 8.07 15.36 -17.92
CA CYS A 25 7.27 16.24 -17.05
C CYS A 25 6.18 15.42 -16.36
N ILE A 26 5.84 15.77 -15.12
CA ILE A 26 4.64 15.29 -14.41
C ILE A 26 3.79 16.49 -14.04
N ALA A 27 2.51 16.43 -14.35
CA ALA A 27 1.56 17.53 -14.16
C ALA A 27 2.06 18.88 -14.77
N GLY A 28 2.80 18.81 -15.88
CA GLY A 28 3.36 19.95 -16.58
C GLY A 28 4.67 20.50 -16.02
N ILE A 29 5.27 19.88 -15.01
CA ILE A 29 6.53 20.33 -14.39
C ILE A 29 7.68 19.42 -14.83
N PRO A 30 8.74 19.96 -15.44
CA PRO A 30 9.93 19.18 -15.81
C PRO A 30 10.61 18.56 -14.59
N LEU A 31 10.96 17.27 -14.67
CA LEU A 31 11.66 16.58 -13.58
C LEU A 31 13.04 17.18 -13.28
N THR A 32 13.67 17.79 -14.26
CA THR A 32 14.93 18.54 -14.08
C THR A 32 14.75 19.76 -13.20
N GLN A 33 13.61 20.46 -13.29
CA GLN A 33 13.26 21.57 -12.42
C GLN A 33 13.05 21.08 -10.98
N LEU A 34 12.31 19.98 -10.79
CA LEU A 34 12.08 19.40 -9.46
C LEU A 34 13.38 18.93 -8.81
N ALA A 35 14.28 18.31 -9.58
CA ALA A 35 15.59 17.92 -9.08
C ALA A 35 16.43 19.14 -8.65
N GLN A 36 16.39 20.24 -9.42
CA GLN A 36 17.10 21.47 -9.08
C GLN A 36 16.56 22.14 -7.81
N GLU A 37 15.24 22.15 -7.64
CA GLU A 37 14.57 22.85 -6.54
C GLU A 37 14.61 22.05 -5.22
N TYR A 38 14.37 20.73 -5.29
CA TYR A 38 14.22 19.87 -4.10
C TYR A 38 15.36 18.89 -3.89
N GLY A 39 16.30 18.79 -4.86
CA GLY A 39 17.38 17.81 -4.86
C GLY A 39 16.91 16.38 -5.12
N THR A 40 17.86 15.45 -5.27
CA THR A 40 17.64 14.01 -5.41
C THR A 40 18.28 13.24 -4.24
N PRO A 41 17.89 12.01 -3.92
CA PRO A 41 16.69 11.31 -4.40
C PRO A 41 15.41 12.07 -4.04
N LEU A 42 14.35 11.96 -4.86
CA LEU A 42 13.10 12.69 -4.65
C LEU A 42 11.90 11.81 -5.02
N PHE A 43 10.93 11.69 -4.10
CA PHE A 43 9.63 11.15 -4.46
C PHE A 43 8.74 12.23 -5.03
N VAL A 44 8.16 11.98 -6.20
CA VAL A 44 7.25 12.90 -6.88
C VAL A 44 5.89 12.23 -7.01
N ILE A 45 4.88 12.80 -6.37
CA ILE A 45 3.49 12.31 -6.39
C ILE A 45 2.69 13.19 -7.34
N ASP A 46 2.08 12.59 -8.36
CA ASP A 46 1.02 13.21 -9.13
C ASP A 46 -0.27 13.18 -8.28
N GLU A 47 -0.62 14.33 -7.71
CA GLU A 47 -1.79 14.45 -6.83
C GLU A 47 -3.09 14.13 -7.56
N ASP A 48 -3.23 14.59 -8.81
CA ASP A 48 -4.44 14.32 -9.60
C ASP A 48 -4.62 12.84 -9.88
N ASP A 49 -3.54 12.13 -10.20
CA ASP A 49 -3.56 10.68 -10.41
C ASP A 49 -3.94 9.97 -9.10
N PHE A 50 -3.30 10.30 -7.98
CA PHE A 50 -3.61 9.74 -6.68
C PHE A 50 -5.09 9.92 -6.32
N ARG A 51 -5.59 11.15 -6.40
CA ARG A 51 -6.97 11.50 -6.03
C ARG A 51 -8.00 10.90 -7.00
N SER A 52 -7.67 10.82 -8.30
CA SER A 52 -8.55 10.18 -9.28
C SER A 52 -8.72 8.68 -8.99
N ARG A 53 -7.65 7.99 -8.55
CA ARG A 53 -7.75 6.58 -8.14
C ARG A 53 -8.60 6.39 -6.90
N CYS A 54 -8.58 7.33 -5.94
CA CYS A 54 -9.52 7.31 -4.81
C CYS A 54 -10.97 7.37 -5.30
N ARG A 55 -11.29 8.35 -6.17
CA ARG A 55 -12.66 8.51 -6.72
C ARG A 55 -13.11 7.32 -7.55
N GLU A 56 -12.25 6.80 -8.41
CA GLU A 56 -12.54 5.64 -9.25
C GLU A 56 -12.80 4.38 -8.40
N THR A 57 -11.99 4.18 -7.36
CA THR A 57 -12.19 3.05 -6.44
C THR A 57 -13.50 3.22 -5.66
N ALA A 58 -13.76 4.40 -5.13
CA ALA A 58 -15.04 4.69 -4.45
C ALA A 58 -16.25 4.45 -5.35
N ALA A 59 -16.18 4.91 -6.60
CA ALA A 59 -17.26 4.70 -7.58
C ALA A 59 -17.44 3.21 -7.93
N ALA A 60 -16.34 2.48 -8.11
CA ALA A 60 -16.35 1.05 -8.42
C ALA A 60 -17.00 0.21 -7.33
N PHE A 61 -16.71 0.50 -6.05
CA PHE A 61 -17.29 -0.18 -4.89
C PHE A 61 -18.55 0.49 -4.35
N GLY A 62 -19.14 1.44 -5.11
CA GLY A 62 -20.43 2.07 -4.84
C GLY A 62 -20.42 3.19 -3.81
N SER A 63 -19.37 3.31 -2.98
CA SER A 63 -19.22 4.38 -1.99
C SER A 63 -17.79 4.46 -1.46
N GLY A 64 -17.32 5.65 -1.13
CA GLY A 64 -16.05 5.84 -0.39
C GLY A 64 -16.05 5.15 0.98
N ALA A 65 -17.22 4.99 1.62
CA ALA A 65 -17.35 4.27 2.87
C ALA A 65 -17.11 2.76 2.76
N ASN A 66 -17.02 2.22 1.54
CA ASN A 66 -16.68 0.82 1.26
C ASN A 66 -15.18 0.62 0.97
N VAL A 67 -14.42 1.70 0.95
CA VAL A 67 -12.99 1.70 0.57
C VAL A 67 -12.19 2.27 1.73
N HIS A 68 -11.42 1.43 2.39
CA HIS A 68 -10.52 1.79 3.46
C HIS A 68 -9.09 1.87 2.92
N TYR A 69 -8.56 3.08 2.75
CA TYR A 69 -7.19 3.22 2.25
C TYR A 69 -6.20 2.65 3.27
N ALA A 70 -5.39 1.69 2.86
CA ALA A 70 -4.39 1.06 3.73
C ALA A 70 -3.17 1.97 3.93
N ALA A 71 -3.09 2.63 5.08
CA ALA A 71 -2.05 3.61 5.45
C ALA A 71 -0.62 3.07 5.33
N LYS A 72 -0.41 1.78 5.60
CA LYS A 72 0.89 1.10 5.46
C LYS A 72 1.54 1.26 4.09
N ALA A 73 0.76 1.51 3.03
CA ALA A 73 1.30 1.75 1.70
C ALA A 73 2.11 3.06 1.64
N PHE A 74 1.50 4.14 2.06
CA PHE A 74 2.13 5.45 2.30
C PHE A 74 1.16 6.36 3.06
N LEU A 75 1.61 6.94 4.18
CA LEU A 75 0.82 7.88 4.96
C LEU A 75 1.66 9.07 5.41
N CYS A 76 1.09 10.26 5.22
CA CYS A 76 1.46 11.51 5.87
C CYS A 76 0.20 12.35 6.02
N SER A 77 0.28 13.48 6.74
CA SER A 77 -0.89 14.33 6.99
C SER A 77 -1.58 14.83 5.71
N GLU A 78 -0.80 15.09 4.65
CA GLU A 78 -1.34 15.53 3.37
C GLU A 78 -2.14 14.42 2.70
N VAL A 79 -1.59 13.19 2.64
CA VAL A 79 -2.29 12.02 2.09
C VAL A 79 -3.55 11.70 2.89
N ALA A 80 -3.48 11.77 4.23
CA ALA A 80 -4.67 11.58 5.07
C ALA A 80 -5.77 12.61 4.73
N ARG A 81 -5.42 13.89 4.49
CA ARG A 81 -6.38 14.90 4.03
C ARG A 81 -7.00 14.55 2.68
N TRP A 82 -6.19 14.16 1.69
CA TRP A 82 -6.73 13.73 0.37
C TRP A 82 -7.72 12.58 0.50
N ILE A 83 -7.36 11.54 1.25
CA ILE A 83 -8.24 10.39 1.51
C ILE A 83 -9.56 10.85 2.14
N SER A 84 -9.49 11.75 3.13
CA SER A 84 -10.67 12.31 3.80
C SER A 84 -11.55 13.11 2.85
N GLU A 85 -10.95 13.99 2.04
CA GLU A 85 -11.64 14.86 1.07
C GLU A 85 -12.29 14.04 -0.05
N GLU A 86 -11.66 12.95 -0.50
CA GLU A 86 -12.26 12.04 -1.49
C GLU A 86 -13.29 11.07 -0.88
N GLY A 87 -13.60 11.21 0.40
CA GLY A 87 -14.69 10.50 1.07
C GLY A 87 -14.38 9.05 1.46
N LEU A 88 -13.12 8.59 1.37
CA LEU A 88 -12.72 7.24 1.75
C LEU A 88 -12.55 7.10 3.26
N CYS A 89 -12.59 5.86 3.74
CA CYS A 89 -12.15 5.46 5.08
C CYS A 89 -10.63 5.23 5.10
N LEU A 90 -10.07 5.07 6.29
CA LEU A 90 -8.64 4.86 6.51
C LEU A 90 -8.41 3.61 7.37
N ASP A 91 -7.55 2.73 6.89
CA ASP A 91 -7.03 1.58 7.63
C ASP A 91 -5.66 1.95 8.22
N VAL A 92 -5.51 1.88 9.55
CA VAL A 92 -4.26 2.11 10.27
C VAL A 92 -3.87 0.88 11.08
N CYS A 93 -2.57 0.60 11.21
CA CYS A 93 -2.07 -0.61 11.86
C CYS A 93 -1.30 -0.34 13.16
N THR A 94 -0.99 0.93 13.45
CA THR A 94 -0.16 1.32 14.61
C THR A 94 -0.64 2.62 15.23
N GLY A 95 -0.22 2.86 16.47
CA GLY A 95 -0.45 4.14 17.13
C GLY A 95 0.21 5.33 16.40
N GLY A 96 1.32 5.10 15.69
CA GLY A 96 1.97 6.12 14.86
C GLY A 96 1.11 6.54 13.67
N GLU A 97 0.55 5.58 12.92
CA GLU A 97 -0.35 5.87 11.82
C GLU A 97 -1.65 6.54 12.32
N LEU A 98 -2.22 6.06 13.43
CA LEU A 98 -3.36 6.71 14.08
C LEU A 98 -3.04 8.17 14.46
N ALA A 99 -1.87 8.43 15.04
CA ALA A 99 -1.46 9.78 15.42
C ALA A 99 -1.33 10.70 14.19
N VAL A 100 -0.80 10.22 13.06
CA VAL A 100 -0.73 10.98 11.80
C VAL A 100 -2.13 11.29 11.28
N ALA A 101 -3.05 10.33 11.30
CA ALA A 101 -4.43 10.52 10.87
C ALA A 101 -5.14 11.60 11.72
N LEU A 102 -5.04 11.50 13.05
CA LEU A 102 -5.63 12.46 13.97
C LEU A 102 -5.01 13.86 13.85
N HIS A 103 -3.68 13.92 13.65
CA HIS A 103 -2.98 15.21 13.39
C HIS A 103 -3.47 15.88 12.09
N ALA A 104 -3.82 15.08 11.10
CA ALA A 104 -4.44 15.56 9.85
C ALA A 104 -5.92 15.92 10.00
N SER A 105 -6.50 15.79 11.19
CA SER A 105 -7.93 15.95 11.45
C SER A 105 -8.82 14.98 10.65
N PHE A 106 -8.32 13.79 10.38
CA PHE A 106 -9.12 12.73 9.74
C PHE A 106 -10.29 12.36 10.67
N PRO A 107 -11.54 12.21 10.16
CA PRO A 107 -12.69 11.82 10.98
C PRO A 107 -12.47 10.46 11.64
N PRO A 108 -12.39 10.36 12.99
CA PRO A 108 -12.06 9.11 13.66
C PRO A 108 -13.04 7.97 13.39
N GLU A 109 -14.33 8.30 13.22
CA GLU A 109 -15.39 7.34 12.91
C GLU A 109 -15.21 6.66 11.53
N ARG A 110 -14.32 7.20 10.69
CA ARG A 110 -13.94 6.61 9.40
C ARG A 110 -12.58 5.90 9.45
N ILE A 111 -12.02 5.69 10.65
CA ILE A 111 -10.77 4.96 10.85
C ILE A 111 -11.09 3.54 11.32
N THR A 112 -10.40 2.56 10.72
CA THR A 112 -10.36 1.17 11.18
C THR A 112 -8.95 0.85 11.68
N LEU A 113 -8.82 0.38 12.95
CA LEU A 113 -7.54 0.00 13.53
C LEU A 113 -7.30 -1.51 13.35
N HIS A 114 -6.26 -1.87 12.62
CA HIS A 114 -5.77 -3.23 12.40
C HIS A 114 -4.51 -3.54 13.22
N GLY A 115 -3.99 -4.76 13.07
CA GLY A 115 -2.73 -5.22 13.66
C GLY A 115 -2.91 -6.45 14.54
N ASN A 116 -1.90 -7.32 14.54
CA ASN A 116 -1.91 -8.59 15.29
C ASN A 116 -1.37 -8.46 16.72
N ASN A 117 -0.85 -7.32 17.11
CA ASN A 117 -0.29 -7.08 18.43
C ASN A 117 -0.47 -5.61 18.85
N LYS A 118 -1.73 -5.20 19.00
CA LYS A 118 -2.06 -3.85 19.48
C LYS A 118 -1.77 -3.75 20.98
N SER A 119 -1.00 -2.78 21.38
CA SER A 119 -0.69 -2.50 22.78
C SER A 119 -1.91 -1.91 23.51
N VAL A 120 -1.90 -1.97 24.83
CA VAL A 120 -2.93 -1.32 25.68
C VAL A 120 -3.01 0.18 25.35
N SER A 121 -1.87 0.83 25.16
CA SER A 121 -1.82 2.27 24.83
C SER A 121 -2.44 2.59 23.47
N GLU A 122 -2.19 1.76 22.45
CA GLU A 122 -2.78 1.95 21.12
C GLU A 122 -4.30 1.72 21.13
N LEU A 123 -4.77 0.65 21.78
CA LEU A 123 -6.20 0.38 21.93
C LEU A 123 -6.90 1.51 22.72
N THR A 124 -6.28 1.97 23.83
CA THR A 124 -6.81 3.07 24.62
C THR A 124 -6.87 4.37 23.81
N ALA A 125 -5.84 4.67 23.00
CA ALA A 125 -5.82 5.83 22.14
C ALA A 125 -6.92 5.76 21.07
N ALA A 126 -7.12 4.59 20.45
CA ALA A 126 -8.15 4.38 19.44
C ALA A 126 -9.57 4.55 20.03
N VAL A 127 -9.85 3.90 21.17
CA VAL A 127 -11.12 4.01 21.88
C VAL A 127 -11.40 5.47 22.28
N LYS A 128 -10.42 6.17 22.86
CA LYS A 128 -10.56 7.58 23.24
C LYS A 128 -10.75 8.52 22.06
N ALA A 129 -10.13 8.22 20.92
CA ALA A 129 -10.31 9.00 19.70
C ALA A 129 -11.68 8.75 19.05
N GLY A 130 -12.37 7.66 19.37
CA GLY A 130 -13.64 7.28 18.79
C GLY A 130 -13.48 6.68 17.38
N VAL A 131 -12.47 5.82 17.18
CA VAL A 131 -12.31 5.15 15.87
C VAL A 131 -13.56 4.32 15.55
N GLY A 132 -13.94 4.27 14.27
CA GLY A 132 -15.14 3.57 13.83
C GLY A 132 -15.08 2.07 14.13
N HIS A 133 -13.98 1.43 13.77
CA HIS A 133 -13.83 -0.02 13.94
C HIS A 133 -12.46 -0.41 14.48
N ILE A 134 -12.43 -1.53 15.22
CA ILE A 134 -11.18 -2.22 15.58
C ILE A 134 -11.28 -3.65 15.07
N VAL A 135 -10.32 -4.09 14.27
CA VAL A 135 -10.24 -5.47 13.79
C VAL A 135 -9.48 -6.29 14.81
N VAL A 136 -10.19 -7.15 15.55
CA VAL A 136 -9.60 -8.00 16.58
C VAL A 136 -8.94 -9.23 15.95
N ASP A 137 -7.75 -9.54 16.44
CA ASP A 137 -6.84 -10.53 15.85
C ASP A 137 -6.55 -11.71 16.79
N SER A 138 -6.95 -11.66 18.05
CA SER A 138 -6.74 -12.73 19.04
C SER A 138 -7.75 -12.68 20.19
N MET A 139 -7.88 -13.81 20.88
CA MET A 139 -8.73 -13.92 22.09
C MET A 139 -8.29 -12.95 23.19
N THR A 140 -6.98 -12.84 23.44
CA THR A 140 -6.43 -11.93 24.46
C THR A 140 -6.74 -10.47 24.13
N GLU A 141 -6.75 -10.11 22.85
CA GLU A 141 -7.09 -8.75 22.42
C GLU A 141 -8.57 -8.45 22.65
N ILE A 142 -9.48 -9.40 22.39
CA ILE A 142 -10.92 -9.24 22.67
C ILE A 142 -11.13 -8.92 24.15
N GLU A 143 -10.48 -9.67 25.06
CA GLU A 143 -10.59 -9.43 26.49
C GLU A 143 -10.04 -8.07 26.94
N ARG A 144 -8.89 -7.71 26.38
CA ARG A 144 -8.23 -6.43 26.63
C ARG A 144 -9.07 -5.25 26.13
N LEU A 145 -9.63 -5.38 24.94
CA LEU A 145 -10.43 -4.31 24.33
C LEU A 145 -11.77 -4.13 25.06
N ASP A 146 -12.42 -5.23 25.48
CA ASP A 146 -13.64 -5.17 26.27
C ASP A 146 -13.42 -4.39 27.59
N ALA A 147 -12.32 -4.69 28.28
CA ALA A 147 -11.97 -3.95 29.51
C ALA A 147 -11.75 -2.46 29.25
N ILE A 148 -10.98 -2.11 28.19
CA ILE A 148 -10.69 -0.71 27.84
C ILE A 148 -11.96 0.04 27.43
N ALA A 149 -12.84 -0.58 26.63
CA ALA A 149 -14.12 0.01 26.22
C ALA A 149 -15.05 0.20 27.44
N GLY A 150 -15.07 -0.76 28.36
CA GLY A 150 -15.81 -0.66 29.61
C GLY A 150 -15.32 0.46 30.52
N GLU A 151 -14.01 0.63 30.69
CA GLU A 151 -13.41 1.76 31.40
C GLU A 151 -13.76 3.11 30.77
N ALA A 152 -13.87 3.15 29.44
CA ALA A 152 -14.28 4.34 28.69
C ALA A 152 -15.81 4.57 28.69
N GLY A 153 -16.61 3.59 29.15
CA GLY A 153 -18.07 3.66 29.18
C GLY A 153 -18.73 3.63 27.80
N ILE A 154 -18.11 2.96 26.82
CA ILE A 154 -18.60 2.86 25.44
C ILE A 154 -18.78 1.40 25.01
N VAL A 155 -19.51 1.20 23.92
CA VAL A 155 -19.51 -0.05 23.16
C VAL A 155 -18.74 0.16 21.88
N GLN A 156 -17.64 -0.57 21.68
CA GLN A 156 -16.78 -0.46 20.50
C GLN A 156 -17.21 -1.45 19.42
N ASP A 157 -17.37 -0.94 18.19
CA ASP A 157 -17.60 -1.78 17.01
C ASP A 157 -16.34 -2.52 16.60
N VAL A 158 -16.46 -3.83 16.41
CA VAL A 158 -15.33 -4.69 16.03
C VAL A 158 -15.65 -5.57 14.83
N LEU A 159 -14.59 -5.88 14.07
CA LEU A 159 -14.58 -6.99 13.12
C LEU A 159 -13.65 -8.08 13.67
N VAL A 160 -13.93 -9.34 13.37
CA VAL A 160 -13.02 -10.45 13.66
C VAL A 160 -12.19 -10.75 12.43
N ARG A 161 -10.85 -10.73 12.59
CA ARG A 161 -9.94 -11.11 11.51
C ARG A 161 -9.85 -12.62 11.40
N LEU A 162 -10.08 -13.11 10.19
CA LEU A 162 -10.11 -14.53 9.84
C LEU A 162 -8.85 -14.94 9.08
N THR A 163 -8.31 -16.11 9.43
CA THR A 163 -7.39 -16.85 8.57
C THR A 163 -8.21 -17.85 7.77
N VAL A 164 -8.28 -17.61 6.46
CA VAL A 164 -9.14 -18.39 5.56
C VAL A 164 -8.39 -19.50 4.81
N GLY A 165 -7.07 -19.70 5.05
CA GLY A 165 -6.30 -20.78 4.47
C GLY A 165 -6.25 -20.76 2.92
N VAL A 166 -6.23 -19.58 2.31
CA VAL A 166 -6.17 -19.41 0.85
C VAL A 166 -4.76 -19.07 0.45
N GLU A 167 -4.20 -19.80 -0.52
CA GLU A 167 -2.96 -19.45 -1.20
C GLU A 167 -3.30 -18.54 -2.39
N ALA A 168 -3.07 -17.24 -2.26
CA ALA A 168 -2.90 -16.41 -3.44
C ALA A 168 -1.51 -16.72 -4.03
N HIS A 169 -1.39 -16.89 -5.34
CA HIS A 169 -0.11 -17.11 -6.04
C HIS A 169 0.74 -15.82 -5.96
N THR A 170 1.32 -15.58 -4.78
CA THR A 170 2.13 -14.40 -4.46
C THR A 170 3.44 -14.84 -3.82
N HIS A 171 4.42 -13.92 -3.74
CA HIS A 171 5.67 -14.18 -3.04
C HIS A 171 5.39 -14.64 -1.60
N GLU A 172 6.11 -15.68 -1.11
CA GLU A 172 5.89 -16.32 0.21
C GLU A 172 5.75 -15.32 1.37
N PHE A 173 6.54 -14.22 1.36
CA PHE A 173 6.49 -13.19 2.41
C PHE A 173 5.29 -12.24 2.34
N ILE A 174 4.49 -12.27 1.29
CA ILE A 174 3.32 -11.40 1.10
C ILE A 174 1.99 -12.16 1.11
N SER A 175 2.00 -13.47 1.18
CA SER A 175 0.82 -14.30 1.44
C SER A 175 0.46 -14.24 2.93
N THR A 176 -0.78 -13.87 3.24
CA THR A 176 -1.22 -13.61 4.64
C THR A 176 -2.40 -14.46 5.09
N ALA A 177 -2.77 -15.46 4.31
CA ALA A 177 -3.96 -16.26 4.56
C ALA A 177 -3.70 -17.75 4.80
N HIS A 178 -2.43 -18.15 4.92
CA HIS A 178 -2.05 -19.51 5.34
C HIS A 178 -2.48 -19.78 6.78
N GLU A 179 -2.72 -21.05 7.12
CA GLU A 179 -3.02 -21.45 8.50
C GLU A 179 -1.86 -21.17 9.48
N ASP A 180 -0.60 -21.30 9.03
CA ASP A 180 0.59 -20.94 9.82
C ASP A 180 1.01 -19.50 9.57
N GLN A 181 0.23 -18.56 10.09
CA GLN A 181 0.48 -17.12 9.98
C GLN A 181 0.24 -16.43 11.33
N LYS A 182 0.94 -15.32 11.52
CA LYS A 182 0.79 -14.49 12.73
C LYS A 182 -0.53 -13.71 12.82
N PHE A 183 -1.33 -13.71 11.77
CA PHE A 183 -2.54 -12.90 11.63
C PHE A 183 -3.81 -13.74 11.67
N GLY A 184 -4.82 -13.23 12.38
CA GLY A 184 -6.18 -13.74 12.31
C GLY A 184 -6.42 -15.03 13.09
N LEU A 185 -7.65 -15.44 13.06
CA LEU A 185 -8.17 -16.63 13.73
C LEU A 185 -8.66 -17.62 12.67
N SER A 186 -8.13 -18.85 12.72
CA SER A 186 -8.41 -19.88 11.72
C SER A 186 -9.89 -20.26 11.70
N VAL A 187 -10.48 -20.25 10.51
CA VAL A 187 -11.82 -20.77 10.27
C VAL A 187 -11.83 -22.30 10.39
N ALA A 188 -10.83 -22.95 9.80
CA ALA A 188 -10.76 -24.41 9.74
C ALA A 188 -10.58 -25.07 11.12
N SER A 189 -9.82 -24.44 12.03
CA SER A 189 -9.63 -24.96 13.40
C SER A 189 -10.81 -24.64 14.34
N GLY A 190 -11.75 -23.81 13.93
CA GLY A 190 -12.85 -23.32 14.77
C GLY A 190 -12.47 -22.14 15.68
N ALA A 191 -11.23 -21.64 15.63
CA ALA A 191 -10.78 -20.50 16.43
C ALA A 191 -11.57 -19.22 16.10
N ALA A 192 -11.92 -19.01 14.83
CA ALA A 192 -12.75 -17.90 14.38
C ALA A 192 -14.14 -17.90 15.04
N MET A 193 -14.83 -19.03 15.06
CA MET A 193 -16.13 -19.18 15.74
C MET A 193 -16.00 -19.00 17.26
N ALA A 194 -14.92 -19.49 17.87
CA ALA A 194 -14.67 -19.25 19.30
C ALA A 194 -14.49 -17.77 19.62
N ALA A 195 -13.82 -17.01 18.75
CA ALA A 195 -13.68 -15.56 18.90
C ALA A 195 -15.02 -14.83 18.74
N VAL A 196 -15.83 -15.21 17.76
CA VAL A 196 -17.19 -14.69 17.60
C VAL A 196 -18.01 -14.91 18.89
N ARG A 197 -18.00 -16.14 19.43
CA ARG A 197 -18.68 -16.44 20.71
C ARG A 197 -18.14 -15.58 21.85
N ARG A 198 -16.82 -15.35 21.88
CA ARG A 198 -16.21 -14.51 22.92
C ARG A 198 -16.66 -13.06 22.81
N VAL A 199 -16.72 -12.48 21.59
CA VAL A 199 -17.26 -11.11 21.39
C VAL A 199 -18.72 -11.02 21.81
N PHE A 200 -19.57 -12.01 21.47
CA PHE A 200 -20.96 -12.04 21.92
C PHE A 200 -21.14 -12.19 23.43
N ALA A 201 -20.11 -12.64 24.14
CA ALA A 201 -20.10 -12.77 25.59
C ALA A 201 -19.52 -11.53 26.30
N THR A 202 -19.12 -10.49 25.59
CA THR A 202 -18.65 -9.21 26.16
C THR A 202 -19.80 -8.21 26.24
N ASP A 203 -19.67 -7.25 27.15
CA ASP A 203 -20.70 -6.21 27.36
C ASP A 203 -20.37 -4.92 26.59
N HIS A 204 -19.09 -4.72 26.19
CA HIS A 204 -18.60 -3.47 25.63
C HIS A 204 -18.05 -3.59 24.21
N LEU A 205 -18.27 -4.75 23.55
CA LEU A 205 -17.93 -4.94 22.14
C LEU A 205 -19.18 -5.31 21.33
N ARG A 206 -19.25 -4.78 20.11
CA ARG A 206 -20.31 -5.12 19.16
C ARG A 206 -19.69 -5.68 17.88
N LEU A 207 -19.96 -6.94 17.55
CA LEU A 207 -19.52 -7.52 16.28
C LEU A 207 -20.35 -6.96 15.13
N VAL A 208 -19.70 -6.24 14.20
CA VAL A 208 -20.37 -5.61 13.05
C VAL A 208 -19.94 -6.21 11.71
N GLY A 209 -18.88 -7.01 11.69
CA GLY A 209 -18.40 -7.63 10.46
C GLY A 209 -17.32 -8.68 10.67
N LEU A 210 -16.98 -9.33 9.56
CA LEU A 210 -15.89 -10.29 9.44
C LEU A 210 -14.86 -9.75 8.43
N HIS A 211 -13.58 -9.94 8.72
CA HIS A 211 -12.47 -9.45 7.91
C HIS A 211 -11.57 -10.61 7.48
N SER A 212 -11.08 -10.55 6.25
CA SER A 212 -10.00 -11.42 5.76
C SER A 212 -9.05 -10.64 4.87
N HIS A 213 -7.79 -11.08 4.78
CA HIS A 213 -6.82 -10.52 3.85
C HIS A 213 -5.93 -11.64 3.33
N ILE A 214 -5.90 -11.85 2.01
CA ILE A 214 -5.31 -13.05 1.40
C ILE A 214 -3.93 -12.83 0.76
N GLY A 215 -3.44 -11.60 0.69
CA GLY A 215 -2.11 -11.35 0.11
C GLY A 215 -1.97 -9.99 -0.53
N SER A 216 -1.03 -9.89 -1.47
CA SER A 216 -0.66 -8.63 -2.11
C SER A 216 -0.26 -8.87 -3.57
N GLN A 217 -0.47 -7.89 -4.45
CA GLN A 217 -0.17 -7.96 -5.87
C GLN A 217 -0.94 -9.08 -6.58
N ILE A 218 -2.25 -9.16 -6.32
CA ILE A 218 -3.16 -10.18 -6.84
C ILE A 218 -3.81 -9.64 -8.11
N PHE A 219 -3.77 -10.42 -9.20
CA PHE A 219 -4.32 -10.05 -10.51
C PHE A 219 -5.58 -10.83 -10.90
N ASP A 220 -5.90 -11.91 -10.19
CA ASP A 220 -7.09 -12.72 -10.41
C ASP A 220 -8.06 -12.67 -9.22
N VAL A 221 -9.26 -13.19 -9.41
CA VAL A 221 -10.31 -13.17 -8.38
C VAL A 221 -10.46 -14.51 -7.63
N ASP A 222 -9.79 -15.55 -8.05
CA ASP A 222 -10.03 -16.91 -7.55
C ASP A 222 -9.74 -17.02 -6.05
N GLY A 223 -8.67 -16.35 -5.60
CA GLY A 223 -8.34 -16.27 -4.18
C GLY A 223 -9.40 -15.52 -3.37
N PHE A 224 -9.96 -14.46 -3.92
CA PHE A 224 -11.03 -13.68 -3.27
C PHE A 224 -12.35 -14.48 -3.24
N GLU A 225 -12.67 -15.25 -4.29
CA GLU A 225 -13.85 -16.11 -4.33
C GLU A 225 -13.80 -17.15 -3.21
N LEU A 226 -12.68 -17.85 -3.09
CA LEU A 226 -12.50 -18.82 -2.01
C LEU A 226 -12.52 -18.17 -0.62
N ALA A 227 -11.98 -16.98 -0.47
CA ALA A 227 -12.03 -16.23 0.79
C ALA A 227 -13.48 -15.83 1.12
N ALA A 228 -14.22 -15.27 0.17
CA ALA A 228 -15.62 -14.91 0.32
C ALA A 228 -16.49 -16.11 0.71
N HIS A 229 -16.30 -17.26 0.03
CA HIS A 229 -16.97 -18.51 0.36
C HIS A 229 -16.78 -18.91 1.83
N ARG A 230 -15.54 -18.85 2.34
CA ARG A 230 -15.24 -19.23 3.73
C ARG A 230 -15.75 -18.21 4.75
N VAL A 231 -15.63 -16.92 4.45
CA VAL A 231 -16.14 -15.84 5.32
C VAL A 231 -17.66 -15.90 5.43
N ILE A 232 -18.36 -16.04 4.31
CA ILE A 232 -19.83 -16.11 4.26
C ILE A 232 -20.32 -17.44 4.84
N GLY A 233 -19.60 -18.53 4.64
CA GLY A 233 -19.85 -19.79 5.31
C GLY A 233 -19.81 -19.68 6.83
N LEU A 234 -18.80 -18.99 7.38
CA LEU A 234 -18.73 -18.70 8.81
C LEU A 234 -19.90 -17.80 9.26
N LEU A 235 -20.24 -16.76 8.49
CA LEU A 235 -21.37 -15.88 8.79
C LEU A 235 -22.69 -16.67 8.88
N ARG A 236 -22.94 -17.62 7.97
CA ARG A 236 -24.08 -18.53 8.02
C ARG A 236 -24.10 -19.33 9.35
N ASP A 237 -22.95 -19.88 9.74
CA ASP A 237 -22.84 -20.68 10.97
C ASP A 237 -23.08 -19.82 12.21
N VAL A 238 -22.62 -18.56 12.20
CA VAL A 238 -22.88 -17.56 13.26
C VAL A 238 -24.37 -17.23 13.34
N VAL A 239 -25.04 -16.99 12.20
CA VAL A 239 -26.50 -16.75 12.17
C VAL A 239 -27.26 -17.98 12.62
N GLY A 240 -26.82 -19.18 12.26
CA GLY A 240 -27.40 -20.45 12.72
C GLY A 240 -27.31 -20.66 14.24
N GLU A 241 -26.22 -20.24 14.86
CA GLU A 241 -25.99 -20.39 16.30
C GLU A 241 -26.71 -19.33 17.14
N PHE A 242 -26.62 -18.06 16.75
CA PHE A 242 -27.11 -16.94 17.56
C PHE A 242 -28.48 -16.42 17.16
N GLY A 243 -28.97 -16.81 15.98
CA GLY A 243 -30.23 -16.37 15.39
C GLY A 243 -30.12 -15.04 14.66
N PRO A 244 -31.03 -14.80 13.66
CA PRO A 244 -30.96 -13.65 12.78
C PRO A 244 -31.13 -12.30 13.49
N GLU A 245 -31.91 -12.25 14.57
CA GLU A 245 -32.12 -11.00 15.32
C GLU A 245 -30.86 -10.49 16.01
N LYS A 246 -30.10 -11.41 16.65
CA LYS A 246 -28.85 -11.07 17.34
C LYS A 246 -27.68 -10.83 16.42
N THR A 247 -27.76 -11.29 15.18
CA THR A 247 -26.70 -11.17 14.19
C THR A 247 -26.96 -10.10 13.12
N ALA A 248 -28.10 -9.43 13.19
CA ALA A 248 -28.51 -8.43 12.20
C ALA A 248 -27.50 -7.27 12.02
N GLN A 249 -26.72 -6.95 13.07
CA GLN A 249 -25.67 -5.94 12.99
C GLN A 249 -24.39 -6.41 12.29
N ILE A 250 -24.20 -7.74 12.07
CA ILE A 250 -23.06 -8.27 11.33
C ILE A 250 -23.36 -8.10 9.83
N ALA A 251 -23.22 -6.88 9.34
CA ALA A 251 -23.62 -6.49 8.00
C ALA A 251 -22.45 -6.22 7.07
N THR A 252 -21.19 -6.41 7.52
CA THR A 252 -19.98 -6.10 6.76
C THR A 252 -19.13 -7.35 6.54
N VAL A 253 -18.72 -7.56 5.29
CA VAL A 253 -17.64 -8.47 4.90
C VAL A 253 -16.52 -7.63 4.29
N ASP A 254 -15.37 -7.65 4.96
CA ASP A 254 -14.16 -6.99 4.49
C ASP A 254 -13.21 -8.04 3.92
N LEU A 255 -12.97 -7.96 2.61
CA LEU A 255 -12.07 -8.87 1.89
C LEU A 255 -10.62 -8.38 1.86
N GLY A 256 -10.34 -7.28 2.57
CA GLY A 256 -8.99 -6.73 2.67
C GLY A 256 -8.50 -6.05 1.40
N GLY A 257 -7.18 -5.93 1.32
CA GLY A 257 -6.50 -5.36 0.18
C GLY A 257 -5.91 -6.43 -0.75
N GLY A 258 -4.75 -6.10 -1.30
CA GLY A 258 -4.03 -7.03 -2.18
C GLY A 258 -4.16 -6.73 -3.67
N LEU A 259 -4.96 -5.74 -4.05
CA LEU A 259 -5.18 -5.36 -5.45
C LEU A 259 -3.86 -4.99 -6.12
N GLY A 260 -3.54 -5.68 -7.23
CA GLY A 260 -2.29 -5.52 -7.96
C GLY A 260 -2.24 -4.27 -8.84
N ILE A 261 -1.02 -3.87 -9.19
CA ILE A 261 -0.72 -2.79 -10.14
C ILE A 261 0.35 -3.22 -11.14
N SER A 262 0.48 -2.50 -12.24
CA SER A 262 1.61 -2.66 -13.14
C SER A 262 2.87 -2.01 -12.56
N TYR A 263 3.95 -2.76 -12.50
CA TYR A 263 5.32 -2.29 -12.25
C TYR A 263 6.16 -2.29 -13.51
N LEU A 264 5.83 -3.18 -14.44
CA LEU A 264 6.45 -3.31 -15.75
C LEU A 264 5.38 -3.10 -16.85
N PRO A 265 5.79 -2.68 -18.05
CA PRO A 265 4.86 -2.53 -19.17
C PRO A 265 4.11 -3.82 -19.55
N SER A 266 4.67 -4.99 -19.21
CA SER A 266 4.08 -6.31 -19.44
C SER A 266 3.00 -6.71 -18.43
N ASP A 267 2.87 -5.99 -17.31
CA ASP A 267 1.89 -6.30 -16.28
C ASP A 267 0.50 -5.80 -16.71
N ASP A 268 -0.52 -6.63 -16.50
CA ASP A 268 -1.89 -6.37 -16.94
C ASP A 268 -2.90 -6.65 -15.80
N PRO A 269 -2.91 -5.84 -14.74
CA PRO A 269 -3.93 -5.95 -13.70
C PRO A 269 -5.32 -5.60 -14.25
N PRO A 270 -6.39 -6.28 -13.79
CA PRO A 270 -7.74 -5.95 -14.22
C PRO A 270 -8.12 -4.51 -13.83
N PRO A 271 -8.92 -3.81 -14.66
CA PRO A 271 -9.47 -2.51 -14.30
C PRO A 271 -10.26 -2.59 -12.99
N ILE A 272 -10.14 -1.56 -12.14
CA ILE A 272 -10.77 -1.56 -10.80
C ILE A 272 -12.28 -1.76 -10.86
N ALA A 273 -12.97 -1.23 -11.87
CA ALA A 273 -14.41 -1.39 -12.05
C ALA A 273 -14.80 -2.84 -12.37
N GLU A 274 -13.99 -3.54 -13.17
CA GLU A 274 -14.21 -4.95 -13.50
C GLU A 274 -13.98 -5.84 -12.27
N LEU A 275 -12.90 -5.58 -11.54
CA LEU A 275 -12.60 -6.28 -10.31
C LEU A 275 -13.70 -6.09 -9.26
N ALA A 276 -14.15 -4.86 -9.05
CA ALA A 276 -15.23 -4.56 -8.11
C ALA A 276 -16.55 -5.25 -8.48
N ALA A 277 -16.90 -5.27 -9.77
CA ALA A 277 -18.09 -5.97 -10.25
C ALA A 277 -18.01 -7.48 -9.97
N LYS A 278 -16.85 -8.11 -10.24
CA LYS A 278 -16.63 -9.53 -9.97
C LYS A 278 -16.70 -9.83 -8.47
N LEU A 279 -16.06 -9.04 -7.63
CA LEU A 279 -16.11 -9.23 -6.16
C LEU A 279 -17.51 -9.04 -5.61
N GLY A 280 -18.26 -8.05 -6.11
CA GLY A 280 -19.67 -7.84 -5.75
C GLY A 280 -20.55 -9.02 -6.13
N THR A 281 -20.36 -9.59 -7.32
CA THR A 281 -21.08 -10.80 -7.78
C THR A 281 -20.74 -11.99 -6.88
N ILE A 282 -19.47 -12.25 -6.62
CA ILE A 282 -19.02 -13.34 -5.74
C ILE A 282 -19.70 -13.25 -4.36
N VAL A 283 -19.64 -12.08 -3.72
CA VAL A 283 -20.25 -11.91 -2.37
C VAL A 283 -21.77 -12.08 -2.42
N SER A 284 -22.44 -11.61 -3.46
CA SER A 284 -23.87 -11.77 -3.65
C SER A 284 -24.27 -13.24 -3.85
N ASP A 285 -23.55 -13.95 -4.72
CA ASP A 285 -23.86 -15.34 -5.07
C ASP A 285 -23.60 -16.26 -3.86
N GLU A 286 -22.49 -16.10 -3.16
CA GLU A 286 -22.17 -16.84 -1.94
C GLU A 286 -23.21 -16.60 -0.83
N SER A 287 -23.64 -15.35 -0.65
CA SER A 287 -24.69 -15.02 0.34
C SER A 287 -26.04 -15.67 -0.03
N THR A 288 -26.41 -15.61 -1.31
CA THR A 288 -27.64 -16.21 -1.83
C THR A 288 -27.62 -17.73 -1.66
N ALA A 289 -26.48 -18.37 -1.96
CA ALA A 289 -26.30 -19.83 -1.84
C ALA A 289 -26.54 -20.35 -0.41
N VAL A 290 -26.25 -19.52 0.60
CA VAL A 290 -26.46 -19.89 2.01
C VAL A 290 -27.71 -19.25 2.64
N GLY A 291 -28.51 -18.55 1.87
CA GLY A 291 -29.79 -17.96 2.31
C GLY A 291 -29.63 -16.71 3.21
N LEU A 292 -28.54 -15.97 3.07
CA LEU A 292 -28.29 -14.74 3.81
C LEU A 292 -28.51 -13.48 2.95
N PRO A 293 -28.87 -12.35 3.58
CA PRO A 293 -28.78 -11.05 2.91
C PRO A 293 -27.33 -10.76 2.49
N THR A 294 -27.15 -10.15 1.32
CA THR A 294 -25.81 -9.74 0.84
C THR A 294 -25.23 -8.67 1.79
N PRO A 295 -24.10 -8.94 2.45
CA PRO A 295 -23.46 -7.97 3.32
C PRO A 295 -22.81 -6.83 2.51
N LYS A 296 -22.53 -5.72 3.18
CA LYS A 296 -21.71 -4.64 2.65
C LYS A 296 -20.29 -5.18 2.37
N LEU A 297 -19.84 -5.09 1.11
CA LEU A 297 -18.49 -5.42 0.73
C LEU A 297 -17.56 -4.23 1.03
N VAL A 298 -16.51 -4.47 1.80
CA VAL A 298 -15.42 -3.52 2.07
C VAL A 298 -14.12 -4.05 1.50
N VAL A 299 -13.27 -3.14 1.02
CA VAL A 299 -11.92 -3.42 0.51
C VAL A 299 -10.90 -2.42 1.04
N GLU A 300 -9.62 -2.86 1.10
CA GLU A 300 -8.51 -2.10 1.69
C GLU A 300 -7.38 -1.81 0.66
N PRO A 301 -7.64 -1.03 -0.40
CA PRO A 301 -6.62 -0.70 -1.38
C PRO A 301 -5.59 0.27 -0.79
N GLY A 302 -4.33 -0.15 -0.72
CA GLY A 302 -3.20 0.75 -0.46
C GLY A 302 -2.38 0.94 -1.73
N ARG A 303 -1.79 -0.15 -2.21
CA ARG A 303 -0.94 -0.18 -3.40
C ARG A 303 -1.66 0.35 -4.65
N ALA A 304 -2.89 -0.07 -4.88
CA ALA A 304 -3.66 0.30 -6.08
C ALA A 304 -3.93 1.81 -6.17
N ILE A 305 -3.97 2.51 -5.04
CA ILE A 305 -4.14 3.97 -4.98
C ILE A 305 -2.79 4.68 -4.99
N ALA A 306 -1.90 4.36 -4.04
CA ALA A 306 -0.67 5.12 -3.83
C ALA A 306 0.44 4.79 -4.85
N GLY A 307 0.51 3.54 -5.31
CA GLY A 307 1.66 3.04 -6.09
C GLY A 307 1.87 3.76 -7.42
N PRO A 308 0.90 3.75 -8.33
CA PRO A 308 1.11 4.16 -9.73
C PRO A 308 1.36 5.65 -9.91
N GLY A 309 0.74 6.51 -9.10
CA GLY A 309 0.83 7.98 -9.22
C GLY A 309 2.16 8.56 -8.73
N THR A 310 3.17 7.74 -8.43
CA THR A 310 4.42 8.23 -7.81
C THR A 310 5.64 7.65 -8.49
N ILE A 311 6.64 8.48 -8.69
CA ILE A 311 7.98 8.08 -9.12
C ILE A 311 9.03 8.42 -8.06
N THR A 312 10.18 7.74 -8.12
CA THR A 312 11.39 8.18 -7.42
C THR A 312 12.41 8.67 -8.45
N LEU A 313 12.85 9.90 -8.29
CA LEU A 313 13.83 10.57 -9.14
C LEU A 313 15.21 10.48 -8.52
N TYR A 314 16.21 10.06 -9.28
CA TYR A 314 17.59 9.89 -8.88
C TYR A 314 18.53 10.60 -9.84
N GLU A 315 19.67 11.07 -9.31
CA GLU A 315 20.80 11.52 -10.12
C GLU A 315 21.82 10.39 -10.28
N VAL A 316 22.27 10.19 -11.52
CA VAL A 316 23.33 9.25 -11.86
C VAL A 316 24.68 9.80 -11.39
N GLY A 317 25.37 9.05 -10.53
CA GLY A 317 26.70 9.39 -10.05
C GLY A 317 27.80 8.70 -10.83
N THR A 318 27.89 7.39 -10.75
CA THR A 318 28.95 6.60 -11.40
C THR A 318 28.37 5.61 -12.39
N VAL A 319 28.96 5.54 -13.56
CA VAL A 319 28.68 4.49 -14.56
C VAL A 319 29.91 3.61 -14.70
N LYS A 320 29.75 2.29 -14.56
CA LYS A 320 30.85 1.34 -14.58
C LYS A 320 30.48 0.09 -15.39
N ASP A 321 31.26 -0.22 -16.41
CA ASP A 321 31.16 -1.48 -17.14
C ASP A 321 32.03 -2.56 -16.46
N VAL A 322 31.49 -3.75 -16.32
CA VAL A 322 32.13 -4.90 -15.69
C VAL A 322 32.02 -6.12 -16.60
N ASP A 323 33.14 -6.78 -16.83
CA ASP A 323 33.19 -8.05 -17.55
C ASP A 323 32.68 -9.15 -16.63
N VAL A 324 31.51 -9.72 -16.95
CA VAL A 324 30.92 -10.84 -16.23
C VAL A 324 31.51 -12.15 -16.73
N SER A 325 31.87 -12.21 -18.00
CA SER A 325 32.57 -13.32 -18.66
C SER A 325 33.33 -12.78 -19.88
N ALA A 326 34.05 -13.65 -20.58
CA ALA A 326 34.76 -13.29 -21.81
C ALA A 326 33.85 -12.71 -22.93
N THR A 327 32.54 -12.92 -22.84
CA THR A 327 31.57 -12.51 -23.87
C THR A 327 30.38 -11.71 -23.32
N ALA A 328 30.34 -11.46 -22.00
CA ALA A 328 29.23 -10.77 -21.38
C ALA A 328 29.73 -9.61 -20.52
N HIS A 329 29.21 -8.43 -20.79
CA HIS A 329 29.44 -7.22 -20.01
C HIS A 329 28.15 -6.84 -19.29
N ARG A 330 28.29 -6.16 -18.14
CA ARG A 330 27.19 -5.59 -17.40
C ARG A 330 27.52 -4.15 -17.01
N ARG A 331 26.61 -3.25 -17.32
CA ARG A 331 26.71 -1.86 -16.86
C ARG A 331 26.08 -1.69 -15.49
N TYR A 332 26.83 -1.12 -14.56
CA TYR A 332 26.33 -0.64 -13.30
C TYR A 332 26.13 0.88 -13.37
N VAL A 333 24.92 1.33 -13.09
CA VAL A 333 24.55 2.75 -13.01
C VAL A 333 24.23 3.02 -11.55
N SER A 334 25.17 3.73 -10.87
CA SER A 334 25.01 4.08 -9.46
C SER A 334 24.28 5.40 -9.34
N VAL A 335 23.35 5.48 -8.41
CA VAL A 335 22.55 6.67 -8.12
C VAL A 335 22.73 7.13 -6.68
N ASP A 336 22.27 8.33 -6.39
CA ASP A 336 22.42 9.01 -5.09
C ASP A 336 21.45 8.50 -4.00
N GLY A 337 20.51 7.60 -4.31
CA GLY A 337 19.66 6.87 -3.37
C GLY A 337 20.04 5.39 -3.25
N GLY A 338 19.08 4.54 -2.95
CA GLY A 338 19.29 3.10 -2.88
C GLY A 338 18.27 2.35 -2.03
N MET A 339 18.70 1.21 -1.45
CA MET A 339 17.81 0.38 -0.63
C MET A 339 17.27 1.08 0.62
N SER A 340 17.82 2.19 1.03
CA SER A 340 17.27 2.98 2.15
C SER A 340 15.99 3.74 1.79
N ASP A 341 15.72 3.95 0.52
CA ASP A 341 14.48 4.58 0.01
C ASP A 341 13.63 3.63 -0.83
N ASN A 342 14.20 2.53 -1.37
CA ASN A 342 13.49 1.46 -2.03
C ASN A 342 14.09 0.08 -1.70
N ILE A 343 13.66 -0.49 -0.57
CA ILE A 343 14.12 -1.81 -0.11
C ILE A 343 13.50 -2.98 -0.91
N ARG A 344 12.43 -2.74 -1.69
CA ARG A 344 11.58 -3.81 -2.22
C ARG A 344 12.28 -4.75 -3.20
N THR A 345 13.24 -4.27 -3.97
CA THR A 345 14.04 -5.14 -4.85
C THR A 345 14.88 -6.13 -4.03
N ALA A 346 15.50 -5.66 -2.94
CA ALA A 346 16.28 -6.53 -2.05
C ALA A 346 15.39 -7.50 -1.25
N LEU A 347 14.24 -7.01 -0.75
CA LEU A 347 13.36 -7.75 0.15
C LEU A 347 12.46 -8.74 -0.58
N TYR A 348 11.92 -8.36 -1.74
CA TYR A 348 10.89 -9.11 -2.46
C TYR A 348 11.27 -9.48 -3.90
N GLY A 349 12.47 -9.15 -4.36
CA GLY A 349 12.84 -9.32 -5.76
C GLY A 349 12.01 -8.43 -6.71
N ALA A 350 11.43 -7.33 -6.20
CA ALA A 350 10.57 -6.46 -6.99
C ALA A 350 11.31 -5.89 -8.21
N GLN A 351 10.59 -5.79 -9.33
CA GLN A 351 11.08 -5.21 -10.56
C GLN A 351 10.37 -3.89 -10.81
N TYR A 352 11.03 -2.97 -11.51
CA TYR A 352 10.53 -1.64 -11.80
C TYR A 352 10.89 -1.20 -13.20
N ASP A 353 10.03 -0.37 -13.81
CA ASP A 353 10.37 0.35 -15.02
C ASP A 353 11.27 1.57 -14.69
N VAL A 354 12.45 1.61 -15.31
CA VAL A 354 13.47 2.64 -15.10
C VAL A 354 13.71 3.37 -16.41
N ARG A 355 13.65 4.69 -16.40
CA ARG A 355 13.85 5.52 -17.61
C ARG A 355 14.79 6.69 -17.37
N LEU A 356 15.59 7.03 -18.39
CA LEU A 356 16.28 8.32 -18.49
C LEU A 356 15.21 9.41 -18.69
N VAL A 357 15.22 10.44 -17.84
CA VAL A 357 14.17 11.45 -17.82
C VAL A 357 14.65 12.88 -18.03
N SER A 358 15.97 13.14 -17.95
CA SER A 358 16.54 14.48 -18.10
C SER A 358 16.78 14.91 -19.55
N ARG A 359 16.74 13.99 -20.50
CA ARG A 359 16.98 14.23 -21.92
C ARG A 359 16.51 13.07 -22.79
N VAL A 360 16.49 13.27 -24.08
CA VAL A 360 16.41 12.19 -25.08
C VAL A 360 17.79 11.60 -25.31
N SER A 361 17.87 10.32 -25.62
CA SER A 361 19.05 9.66 -26.16
C SER A 361 18.68 8.79 -27.37
N ASP A 362 19.44 8.90 -28.43
CA ASP A 362 19.36 8.04 -29.63
C ASP A 362 20.35 6.87 -29.56
N ALA A 363 21.13 6.77 -28.48
CA ALA A 363 22.07 5.68 -28.28
C ALA A 363 21.32 4.34 -28.11
N PRO A 364 21.93 3.22 -28.55
CA PRO A 364 21.30 1.92 -28.45
C PRO A 364 21.05 1.54 -26.95
N PRO A 365 20.01 0.74 -26.66
CA PRO A 365 19.80 0.21 -25.33
C PRO A 365 20.87 -0.81 -24.95
N VAL A 366 21.37 -0.73 -23.73
CA VAL A 366 22.31 -1.70 -23.15
C VAL A 366 21.75 -2.25 -21.83
N PRO A 367 22.00 -3.55 -21.54
CA PRO A 367 21.56 -4.12 -20.28
C PRO A 367 22.35 -3.53 -19.11
N ALA A 368 21.65 -3.13 -18.06
CA ALA A 368 22.23 -2.46 -16.92
C ALA A 368 21.63 -2.93 -15.60
N ARG A 369 22.31 -2.58 -14.54
CA ARG A 369 21.83 -2.71 -13.16
C ARG A 369 21.86 -1.32 -12.51
N LEU A 370 20.69 -0.85 -12.11
CA LEU A 370 20.58 0.37 -11.32
C LEU A 370 20.85 0.05 -9.86
N VAL A 371 21.89 0.66 -9.29
CA VAL A 371 22.35 0.37 -7.93
C VAL A 371 22.43 1.65 -7.11
N GLY A 372 22.27 1.52 -5.81
CA GLY A 372 22.37 2.65 -4.90
C GLY A 372 23.81 2.95 -4.46
N LYS A 373 23.90 3.82 -3.46
CA LYS A 373 25.17 4.32 -2.88
C LYS A 373 25.60 3.60 -1.60
N HIS A 374 24.81 2.64 -1.12
CA HIS A 374 25.09 1.94 0.13
C HIS A 374 26.23 0.94 0.00
N CYS A 375 27.02 0.79 1.08
CA CYS A 375 28.09 -0.19 1.17
C CYS A 375 27.52 -1.61 1.42
N GLU A 376 26.69 -2.09 0.49
CA GLU A 376 25.94 -3.34 0.57
C GLU A 376 25.75 -3.91 -0.83
N SER A 377 26.11 -5.17 -1.06
CA SER A 377 26.02 -5.81 -2.37
C SER A 377 24.56 -6.00 -2.84
N GLY A 378 23.62 -6.07 -1.90
CA GLY A 378 22.18 -6.13 -2.17
C GLY A 378 21.51 -4.78 -2.48
N ASP A 379 22.27 -3.68 -2.51
CA ASP A 379 21.76 -2.34 -2.82
C ASP A 379 21.46 -2.16 -4.32
N ILE A 380 20.42 -2.82 -4.77
CA ILE A 380 19.97 -2.87 -6.15
C ILE A 380 18.54 -2.35 -6.21
N ILE A 381 18.31 -1.32 -7.04
CA ILE A 381 16.98 -0.75 -7.32
C ILE A 381 16.37 -1.42 -8.57
N GLY A 382 17.14 -1.51 -9.66
CA GLY A 382 16.76 -2.21 -10.89
C GLY A 382 17.78 -3.30 -11.23
N ARG A 383 17.37 -4.57 -11.11
CA ARG A 383 18.27 -5.72 -11.30
C ARG A 383 18.58 -5.98 -12.76
N ASP A 384 17.55 -6.01 -13.58
CA ASP A 384 17.61 -6.28 -15.02
C ASP A 384 16.84 -5.17 -15.74
N THR A 385 17.54 -4.04 -15.95
CA THR A 385 16.99 -2.86 -16.62
C THR A 385 17.78 -2.53 -17.88
N TRP A 386 17.25 -1.64 -18.69
CA TRP A 386 17.87 -1.16 -19.90
C TRP A 386 18.06 0.35 -19.82
N VAL A 387 19.25 0.81 -20.20
CA VAL A 387 19.59 2.23 -20.26
C VAL A 387 20.21 2.55 -21.63
N PRO A 388 20.18 3.80 -22.09
CA PRO A 388 20.92 4.16 -23.28
C PRO A 388 22.43 4.05 -23.05
N ASP A 389 23.17 3.65 -24.07
CA ASP A 389 24.63 3.41 -23.98
C ASP A 389 25.42 4.69 -23.61
N ASP A 390 24.87 5.86 -23.88
CA ASP A 390 25.45 7.16 -23.54
C ASP A 390 25.03 7.73 -22.18
N ILE A 391 24.45 6.90 -21.30
CA ILE A 391 24.12 7.33 -19.93
C ILE A 391 25.37 7.74 -19.18
N ARG A 392 25.30 8.84 -18.41
CA ARG A 392 26.48 9.48 -17.80
C ARG A 392 26.15 10.14 -16.47
N PRO A 393 27.19 10.46 -15.67
CA PRO A 393 27.03 11.26 -14.44
C PRO A 393 26.29 12.58 -14.72
N GLY A 394 25.37 12.93 -13.79
CA GLY A 394 24.49 14.10 -13.91
C GLY A 394 23.20 13.87 -14.72
N ASP A 395 23.06 12.72 -15.41
CA ASP A 395 21.76 12.34 -15.95
C ASP A 395 20.77 12.05 -14.81
N LEU A 396 19.47 12.31 -15.05
CA LEU A 396 18.42 11.92 -14.13
C LEU A 396 17.72 10.67 -14.66
N VAL A 397 17.55 9.71 -13.76
CA VAL A 397 16.72 8.52 -14.00
C VAL A 397 15.56 8.51 -13.03
N ALA A 398 14.40 8.04 -13.49
CA ALA A 398 13.24 7.85 -12.64
C ALA A 398 12.82 6.38 -12.61
N VAL A 399 12.37 5.95 -11.44
CA VAL A 399 11.79 4.64 -11.17
C VAL A 399 10.30 4.85 -10.96
N ALA A 400 9.47 4.24 -11.80
CA ALA A 400 8.02 4.40 -11.77
C ALA A 400 7.34 3.51 -10.71
N ALA A 401 6.10 3.82 -10.37
CA ALA A 401 5.24 3.05 -9.46
C ALA A 401 5.83 2.84 -8.05
N THR A 402 6.52 3.85 -7.50
CA THR A 402 7.19 3.78 -6.19
C THR A 402 6.37 4.34 -5.03
N GLY A 403 5.10 4.70 -5.22
CA GLY A 403 4.28 5.33 -4.19
C GLY A 403 3.88 4.44 -3.03
N ALA A 404 3.94 3.11 -3.20
CA ALA A 404 3.56 2.16 -2.17
C ALA A 404 4.77 1.36 -1.68
N TYR A 405 4.94 1.30 -0.35
CA TYR A 405 5.96 0.49 0.33
C TYR A 405 7.42 0.83 -0.01
N CYS A 406 7.70 2.01 -0.58
CA CYS A 406 9.04 2.54 -0.74
C CYS A 406 9.35 3.50 0.40
N TYR A 407 8.77 4.71 0.41
CA TYR A 407 9.00 5.66 1.50
C TYR A 407 8.60 5.11 2.87
N SER A 408 7.47 4.41 2.98
CA SER A 408 6.98 3.83 4.24
C SER A 408 7.92 2.76 4.84
N LEU A 409 8.69 2.05 4.00
CA LEU A 409 9.71 1.10 4.42
C LEU A 409 11.13 1.71 4.42
N SER A 410 11.27 3.03 4.23
CA SER A 410 12.56 3.69 4.19
C SER A 410 13.31 3.58 5.52
N SER A 411 14.63 3.60 5.45
CA SER A 411 15.51 3.49 6.60
C SER A 411 16.60 4.57 6.58
N ARG A 412 17.39 4.61 7.64
CA ARG A 412 18.60 5.45 7.74
C ARG A 412 19.87 4.62 7.57
N TYR A 413 19.81 3.59 6.73
CA TYR A 413 20.98 2.74 6.49
C TYR A 413 22.18 3.57 5.99
N ASN A 414 23.38 3.27 6.50
CA ASN A 414 24.60 4.08 6.34
C ASN A 414 24.43 5.57 6.70
N MET A 415 23.50 5.91 7.60
CA MET A 415 23.19 7.31 7.99
C MET A 415 22.78 8.20 6.80
N VAL A 416 22.17 7.63 5.80
CA VAL A 416 21.54 8.38 4.70
C VAL A 416 20.16 8.84 5.16
N GLY A 417 19.91 10.16 5.09
CA GLY A 417 18.61 10.75 5.43
C GLY A 417 17.52 10.37 4.44
N ARG A 418 16.28 10.28 4.91
CA ARG A 418 15.13 10.01 4.04
C ARG A 418 14.97 11.11 3.01
N PRO A 419 14.62 10.77 1.75
CA PRO A 419 14.36 11.73 0.68
C PRO A 419 13.21 12.68 1.00
N ALA A 420 13.14 13.80 0.27
CA ALA A 420 11.95 14.63 0.25
C ALA A 420 10.81 13.95 -0.54
N VAL A 421 9.58 14.34 -0.24
CA VAL A 421 8.38 13.99 -0.99
C VAL A 421 7.70 15.28 -1.46
N VAL A 422 7.48 15.39 -2.75
CA VAL A 422 6.84 16.54 -3.40
C VAL A 422 5.55 16.06 -4.08
N ALA A 423 4.48 16.80 -3.90
CA ALA A 423 3.25 16.64 -4.68
C ALA A 423 3.23 17.64 -5.82
N VAL A 424 2.83 17.20 -7.00
CA VAL A 424 2.67 18.03 -8.19
C VAL A 424 1.20 18.03 -8.64
N HIS A 425 0.69 19.22 -8.97
CA HIS A 425 -0.68 19.44 -9.40
C HIS A 425 -0.78 20.70 -10.28
N ALA A 426 -1.35 20.58 -11.47
CA ALA A 426 -1.68 21.71 -12.35
C ALA A 426 -0.51 22.71 -12.52
N GLY A 427 0.70 22.23 -12.80
CA GLY A 427 1.89 23.06 -13.00
C GLY A 427 2.51 23.62 -11.71
N ASN A 428 2.05 23.21 -10.53
CA ASN A 428 2.59 23.61 -9.24
C ASN A 428 3.18 22.42 -8.49
N ALA A 429 4.30 22.66 -7.81
CA ALA A 429 4.92 21.70 -6.91
C ALA A 429 4.87 22.21 -5.47
N ARG A 430 4.64 21.31 -4.52
CA ARG A 430 4.72 21.63 -3.11
C ARG A 430 5.38 20.50 -2.31
N LEU A 431 6.19 20.89 -1.34
CA LEU A 431 6.84 19.98 -0.43
C LEU A 431 5.79 19.36 0.51
N VAL A 432 5.72 18.04 0.54
CA VAL A 432 4.84 17.26 1.43
C VAL A 432 5.63 16.76 2.65
N LEU A 433 6.81 16.20 2.40
CA LEU A 433 7.75 15.82 3.44
C LEU A 433 9.13 16.36 3.06
N ARG A 434 9.76 17.09 3.98
CA ARG A 434 11.13 17.58 3.74
C ARG A 434 12.16 16.44 3.83
N ARG A 435 13.27 16.61 3.15
CA ARG A 435 14.45 15.74 3.30
C ARG A 435 14.96 15.78 4.74
N GLU A 436 15.36 14.64 5.27
CA GLU A 436 16.08 14.60 6.55
C GLU A 436 17.49 15.22 6.38
N THR A 437 17.86 16.04 7.36
CA THR A 437 19.18 16.66 7.45
C THR A 437 20.10 15.86 8.38
N VAL A 438 21.38 16.19 8.41
CA VAL A 438 22.32 15.60 9.38
C VAL A 438 21.88 15.91 10.81
N ASP A 439 21.32 17.09 11.06
CA ASP A 439 20.79 17.44 12.38
C ASP A 439 19.62 16.55 12.80
N ASP A 440 18.75 16.16 11.86
CA ASP A 440 17.68 15.18 12.13
C ASP A 440 18.24 13.82 12.49
N LEU A 441 19.33 13.39 11.86
CA LEU A 441 19.99 12.12 12.18
C LEU A 441 20.60 12.15 13.59
N LEU A 442 21.19 13.28 13.97
CA LEU A 442 21.83 13.48 15.28
C LEU A 442 20.84 13.81 16.40
N SER A 443 19.62 14.21 16.07
CA SER A 443 18.62 14.68 17.05
C SER A 443 18.21 13.65 18.11
N LEU A 444 18.43 12.38 17.85
CA LEU A 444 18.11 11.28 18.77
C LEU A 444 19.29 10.90 19.67
N GLU A 445 20.48 11.48 19.48
CA GLU A 445 21.64 11.19 20.29
C GLU A 445 21.52 11.91 21.66
N VAL A 446 21.72 11.14 22.71
CA VAL A 446 21.81 11.68 24.07
C VAL A 446 23.31 12.04 24.35
N ARG A 447 23.58 13.33 24.58
CA ARG A 447 24.92 13.85 24.90
C ARG A 447 25.08 14.00 26.41
#